data_9a50176d970242d2757b1ecb1dfa3fd1
#
_entry.id   9a50176d970242d2757b1ecb1dfa3fd1
#
_cell.length_a   1.000
_cell.length_b   1.000
_cell.length_c   1.000
_cell.angle_alpha   90.00
_cell.angle_beta   90.00
_cell.angle_gamma   90.00
#
_symmetry.space_group_name_H-M   'P 1'
#
loop_
_entity.id
_entity.type
_entity.pdbx_description
1 polymer ?
#
loop_
_entity_poly.entity_id
_entity_poly.type
_entity_poly.pdbx_seq_one_letter_code
_entity_poly.pdbx_strand_id
1 'polypeptide(L)'
;MLSPLWLSIVSVALISLVLIVTSLRKVPGVGIFFAIAVIIATLWITHSKPSLLGFTSPVSWGITILTALISAVMIYLFTTLLLEPLLQRWTHKPLDYSAFSKAQADWRQLVLLLLVSWFLAAVLEEAIFRGFLINEISSWFNHNLAGIIMSILIGSVIFGLAHTYQGKSGVISTGLVGALLAVIFVLGGYNLWLVIITHGLIDTIGLTLMYFKVDQKMVSVFWKKSK
;
A
#
# COMPACT_ATOMS: atom_id res chain seq x y z
N MET A 1 -3.53 -7.16 -21.60
CA MET A 1 -4.79 -6.63 -21.06
C MET A 1 -5.50 -7.75 -20.34
N LEU A 2 -5.80 -7.59 -19.07
CA LEU A 2 -6.58 -8.59 -18.32
C LEU A 2 -8.02 -8.63 -18.81
N SER A 3 -8.54 -7.49 -19.28
CA SER A 3 -9.94 -7.33 -19.65
C SER A 3 -10.10 -6.46 -20.91
N PRO A 4 -11.23 -6.56 -21.64
CA PRO A 4 -11.59 -5.61 -22.67
C PRO A 4 -11.55 -4.17 -22.11
N LEU A 5 -11.15 -3.20 -22.93
CA LEU A 5 -10.91 -1.82 -22.49
C LEU A 5 -12.06 -1.20 -21.67
N TRP A 6 -13.31 -1.40 -22.11
CA TRP A 6 -14.47 -0.87 -21.38
C TRP A 6 -14.64 -1.50 -20.00
N LEU A 7 -14.41 -2.83 -19.87
CA LEU A 7 -14.52 -3.54 -18.60
C LEU A 7 -13.36 -3.12 -17.66
N SER A 8 -12.14 -2.95 -18.21
CA SER A 8 -10.98 -2.42 -17.48
C SER A 8 -11.30 -1.04 -16.89
N ILE A 9 -11.78 -0.10 -17.71
CA ILE A 9 -12.11 1.26 -17.26
C ILE A 9 -13.18 1.23 -16.17
N VAL A 10 -14.25 0.45 -16.37
CA VAL A 10 -15.34 0.33 -15.38
C VAL A 10 -14.84 -0.27 -14.08
N SER A 11 -14.07 -1.35 -14.13
CA SER A 11 -13.52 -2.00 -12.92
C SER A 11 -12.59 -1.08 -12.15
N VAL A 12 -11.65 -0.40 -12.83
CA VAL A 12 -10.73 0.56 -12.22
C VAL A 12 -11.51 1.72 -11.58
N ALA A 13 -12.51 2.26 -12.26
CA ALA A 13 -13.34 3.36 -11.73
C ALA A 13 -14.15 2.94 -10.51
N LEU A 14 -14.79 1.77 -10.54
CA LEU A 14 -15.57 1.24 -9.41
C LEU A 14 -14.70 0.98 -8.19
N ILE A 15 -13.56 0.31 -8.38
CA ILE A 15 -12.60 0.02 -7.30
C ILE A 15 -12.14 1.34 -6.67
N SER A 16 -11.68 2.29 -7.50
CA SER A 16 -11.19 3.57 -7.01
C SER A 16 -12.25 4.34 -6.24
N LEU A 17 -13.45 4.43 -6.77
CA LEU A 17 -14.57 5.13 -6.13
C LEU A 17 -14.90 4.52 -4.76
N VAL A 18 -15.04 3.20 -4.69
CA VAL A 18 -15.43 2.53 -3.44
C VAL A 18 -14.33 2.63 -2.39
N LEU A 19 -13.06 2.45 -2.75
CA LEU A 19 -11.95 2.60 -1.82
C LEU A 19 -11.91 4.02 -1.22
N ILE A 20 -12.07 5.06 -2.04
CA ILE A 20 -12.07 6.44 -1.58
C ILE A 20 -13.30 6.73 -0.69
N VAL A 21 -14.50 6.35 -1.14
CA VAL A 21 -15.74 6.61 -0.38
C VAL A 21 -15.74 5.89 0.97
N THR A 22 -15.30 4.63 1.03
CA THR A 22 -15.26 3.87 2.29
C THR A 22 -14.18 4.39 3.23
N SER A 23 -13.06 4.90 2.71
CA SER A 23 -12.04 5.59 3.49
C SER A 23 -12.56 6.88 4.11
N LEU A 24 -13.26 7.71 3.33
CA LEU A 24 -13.92 8.93 3.82
C LEU A 24 -14.94 8.63 4.92
N ARG A 25 -15.62 7.49 4.83
CA ARG A 25 -16.56 7.01 5.85
C ARG A 25 -15.90 6.26 7.01
N LYS A 26 -14.56 6.17 7.03
CA LYS A 26 -13.76 5.48 8.04
C LYS A 26 -14.07 3.97 8.18
N VAL A 27 -14.46 3.33 7.09
CA VAL A 27 -14.72 1.87 7.00
C VAL A 27 -13.93 1.25 5.84
N PRO A 28 -12.58 1.43 5.78
CA PRO A 28 -11.76 1.05 4.62
C PRO A 28 -11.85 -0.45 4.30
N GLY A 29 -11.97 -1.31 5.31
CA GLY A 29 -12.10 -2.76 5.10
C GLY A 29 -13.24 -3.16 4.17
N VAL A 30 -14.39 -2.46 4.23
CA VAL A 30 -15.52 -2.70 3.31
C VAL A 30 -15.10 -2.43 1.86
N GLY A 31 -14.33 -1.36 1.62
CA GLY A 31 -13.80 -1.01 0.31
C GLY A 31 -12.87 -2.07 -0.26
N ILE A 32 -11.98 -2.62 0.57
CA ILE A 32 -11.05 -3.68 0.19
C ILE A 32 -11.81 -4.94 -0.26
N PHE A 33 -12.77 -5.41 0.53
CA PHE A 33 -13.57 -6.59 0.15
C PHE A 33 -14.38 -6.39 -1.13
N PHE A 34 -14.97 -5.20 -1.31
CA PHE A 34 -15.66 -4.88 -2.54
C PHE A 34 -14.71 -4.84 -3.74
N ALA A 35 -13.54 -4.23 -3.61
CA ALA A 35 -12.53 -4.19 -4.67
C ALA A 35 -12.09 -5.61 -5.07
N ILE A 36 -11.85 -6.49 -4.12
CA ILE A 36 -11.52 -7.90 -4.38
C ILE A 36 -12.67 -8.61 -5.10
N ALA A 37 -13.93 -8.37 -4.72
CA ALA A 37 -15.08 -8.94 -5.41
C ALA A 37 -15.15 -8.49 -6.88
N VAL A 38 -14.88 -7.21 -7.16
CA VAL A 38 -14.80 -6.69 -8.55
C VAL A 38 -13.67 -7.35 -9.33
N ILE A 39 -12.49 -7.53 -8.73
CA ILE A 39 -11.36 -8.20 -9.35
C ILE A 39 -11.72 -9.65 -9.68
N ILE A 40 -12.29 -10.39 -8.74
CA ILE A 40 -12.70 -11.79 -8.95
C ILE A 40 -13.74 -11.86 -10.09
N ALA A 41 -14.73 -10.98 -10.09
CA ALA A 41 -15.73 -10.92 -11.16
C ALA A 41 -15.08 -10.62 -12.53
N THR A 42 -14.13 -9.67 -12.58
CA THR A 42 -13.41 -9.34 -13.80
C THR A 42 -12.59 -10.53 -14.33
N LEU A 43 -11.83 -11.20 -13.46
CA LEU A 43 -11.06 -12.40 -13.82
C LEU A 43 -11.98 -13.53 -14.31
N TRP A 44 -13.13 -13.71 -13.66
CA TRP A 44 -14.11 -14.73 -14.04
C TRP A 44 -14.73 -14.45 -15.42
N ILE A 45 -15.17 -13.22 -15.68
CA ILE A 45 -15.76 -12.79 -16.95
C ILE A 45 -14.75 -12.93 -18.11
N THR A 46 -13.47 -12.64 -17.85
CA THR A 46 -12.41 -12.67 -18.86
C THR A 46 -11.73 -14.02 -18.97
N HIS A 47 -12.12 -15.01 -18.18
CA HIS A 47 -11.45 -16.31 -18.05
C HIS A 47 -9.94 -16.19 -17.75
N SER A 48 -9.55 -15.12 -17.05
CA SER A 48 -8.16 -14.83 -16.73
C SER A 48 -7.71 -15.56 -15.47
N LYS A 49 -6.41 -15.94 -15.43
CA LYS A 49 -5.83 -16.64 -14.27
C LYS A 49 -5.35 -15.63 -13.21
N PRO A 50 -5.44 -15.95 -11.92
CA PRO A 50 -4.88 -15.10 -10.84
C PRO A 50 -3.37 -14.83 -10.96
N SER A 51 -2.61 -15.70 -11.66
CA SER A 51 -1.18 -15.48 -11.93
C SER A 51 -0.90 -14.19 -12.71
N LEU A 52 -1.89 -13.68 -13.46
CA LEU A 52 -1.78 -12.38 -14.16
C LEU A 52 -1.73 -11.19 -13.21
N LEU A 53 -2.15 -11.35 -11.95
CA LEU A 53 -1.97 -10.34 -10.91
C LEU A 53 -0.54 -10.32 -10.34
N GLY A 54 0.34 -11.23 -10.76
CA GLY A 54 1.71 -11.36 -10.24
C GLY A 54 1.86 -12.40 -9.14
N PHE A 55 0.84 -13.22 -8.86
CA PHE A 55 0.95 -14.39 -7.97
C PHE A 55 1.71 -15.52 -8.68
N THR A 56 2.98 -15.28 -8.94
CA THR A 56 3.91 -16.23 -9.56
C THR A 56 5.06 -16.52 -8.61
N SER A 57 5.55 -17.76 -8.60
CA SER A 57 6.73 -18.09 -7.79
C SER A 57 7.91 -17.21 -8.20
N PRO A 58 8.61 -16.56 -7.26
CA PRO A 58 9.79 -15.79 -7.58
C PRO A 58 10.93 -16.70 -8.05
N VAL A 59 11.86 -16.15 -8.83
CA VAL A 59 13.06 -16.87 -9.30
C VAL A 59 13.90 -17.40 -8.12
N SER A 60 13.97 -16.63 -7.04
CA SER A 60 14.64 -17.03 -5.80
C SER A 60 13.92 -16.44 -4.60
N TRP A 61 13.38 -17.29 -3.73
CA TRP A 61 12.77 -16.85 -2.48
C TRP A 61 13.78 -16.15 -1.54
N GLY A 62 15.01 -16.63 -1.47
CA GLY A 62 16.05 -15.99 -0.64
C GLY A 62 16.34 -14.56 -1.06
N ILE A 63 16.52 -14.31 -2.38
CA ILE A 63 16.72 -12.96 -2.92
C ILE A 63 15.47 -12.10 -2.69
N THR A 64 14.28 -12.64 -2.93
CA THR A 64 13.02 -11.91 -2.75
C THR A 64 12.82 -11.46 -1.31
N ILE A 65 13.05 -12.34 -0.33
CA ILE A 65 12.93 -12.02 1.09
C ILE A 65 13.99 -11.00 1.52
N LEU A 66 15.23 -11.16 1.08
CA LEU A 66 16.31 -10.22 1.40
C LEU A 66 16.04 -8.83 0.81
N THR A 67 15.61 -8.77 -0.47
CA THR A 67 15.24 -7.51 -1.13
C THR A 67 14.05 -6.86 -0.44
N ALA A 68 13.03 -7.64 -0.08
CA ALA A 68 11.86 -7.15 0.64
C ALA A 68 12.24 -6.56 2.02
N LEU A 69 13.12 -7.24 2.76
CA LEU A 69 13.60 -6.78 4.07
C LEU A 69 14.37 -5.45 3.95
N ILE A 70 15.32 -5.37 3.01
CA ILE A 70 16.09 -4.14 2.77
C ILE A 70 15.15 -3.00 2.37
N SER A 71 14.23 -3.25 1.43
CA SER A 71 13.27 -2.26 0.96
C SER A 71 12.34 -1.79 2.09
N ALA A 72 11.84 -2.70 2.91
CA ALA A 72 10.97 -2.37 4.04
C ALA A 72 11.68 -1.47 5.06
N VAL A 73 12.91 -1.81 5.45
CA VAL A 73 13.73 -1.01 6.37
C VAL A 73 13.99 0.38 5.78
N MET A 74 14.39 0.46 4.50
CA MET A 74 14.67 1.73 3.83
C MET A 74 13.43 2.63 3.74
N ILE A 75 12.28 2.07 3.34
CA ILE A 75 11.02 2.81 3.26
C ILE A 75 10.60 3.27 4.65
N TYR A 76 10.65 2.40 5.66
CA TYR A 76 10.29 2.75 7.03
C TYR A 76 11.16 3.89 7.57
N LEU A 77 12.47 3.81 7.43
CA LEU A 77 13.38 4.87 7.87
C LEU A 77 13.15 6.18 7.11
N PHE A 78 12.98 6.12 5.79
CA PHE A 78 12.68 7.28 4.98
C PHE A 78 11.38 7.96 5.41
N THR A 79 10.31 7.19 5.60
CA THR A 79 9.01 7.74 6.03
C THR A 79 9.08 8.33 7.42
N THR A 80 9.58 7.58 8.40
CA THR A 80 9.56 7.99 9.82
C THR A 80 10.55 9.11 10.12
N LEU A 81 11.76 9.06 9.54
CA LEU A 81 12.81 10.04 9.88
C LEU A 81 12.82 11.28 9.00
N LEU A 82 12.28 11.20 7.78
CA LEU A 82 12.33 12.31 6.84
C LEU A 82 10.94 12.79 6.42
N LEU A 83 10.14 11.90 5.84
CA LEU A 83 8.89 12.27 5.18
C LEU A 83 7.84 12.81 6.18
N GLU A 84 7.54 12.06 7.22
CA GLU A 84 6.51 12.44 8.20
C GLU A 84 6.85 13.74 8.95
N PRO A 85 8.08 13.95 9.44
CA PRO A 85 8.45 15.24 10.04
C PRO A 85 8.34 16.42 9.07
N LEU A 86 8.69 16.25 7.80
CA LEU A 86 8.53 17.28 6.78
C LEU A 86 7.06 17.58 6.50
N LEU A 87 6.23 16.53 6.37
CA LEU A 87 4.80 16.69 6.17
C LEU A 87 4.13 17.37 7.37
N GLN A 88 4.52 17.01 8.59
CA GLN A 88 3.99 17.65 9.80
C GLN A 88 4.33 19.15 9.82
N ARG A 89 5.54 19.54 9.41
CA ARG A 89 5.92 20.95 9.30
C ARG A 89 5.11 21.69 8.24
N TRP A 90 4.89 21.05 7.09
CA TRP A 90 4.18 21.68 5.98
C TRP A 90 2.67 21.76 6.22
N THR A 91 2.06 20.69 6.72
CA THR A 91 0.59 20.62 6.94
C THR A 91 0.17 21.17 8.28
N HIS A 92 1.13 21.44 9.20
CA HIS A 92 0.91 21.77 10.62
C HIS A 92 0.07 20.74 11.40
N LYS A 93 -0.02 19.50 10.88
CA LYS A 93 -0.75 18.38 11.49
C LYS A 93 0.07 17.10 11.38
N PRO A 94 0.19 16.32 12.47
CA PRO A 94 0.79 14.99 12.42
C PRO A 94 -0.09 14.04 11.61
N LEU A 95 0.46 12.88 11.26
CA LEU A 95 -0.34 11.76 10.77
C LEU A 95 -1.28 11.28 11.87
N ASP A 96 -2.48 10.88 11.48
CA ASP A 96 -3.47 10.32 12.41
C ASP A 96 -3.30 8.80 12.53
N TYR A 97 -2.63 8.39 13.60
CA TYR A 97 -2.44 6.98 13.95
C TYR A 97 -3.47 6.47 14.96
N SER A 98 -4.56 7.18 15.19
CA SER A 98 -5.58 6.83 16.19
C SER A 98 -6.18 5.43 15.96
N ALA A 99 -6.29 5.00 14.70
CA ALA A 99 -6.75 3.66 14.33
C ALA A 99 -5.86 2.55 14.92
N PHE A 100 -4.58 2.82 15.17
CA PHE A 100 -3.60 1.86 15.69
C PHE A 100 -3.29 2.05 17.18
N SER A 101 -3.90 3.04 17.83
CA SER A 101 -3.62 3.39 19.24
C SER A 101 -3.84 2.23 20.22
N LYS A 102 -4.77 1.32 19.90
CA LYS A 102 -5.02 0.12 20.72
C LYS A 102 -3.82 -0.82 20.79
N ALA A 103 -2.93 -0.83 19.79
CA ALA A 103 -1.73 -1.64 19.83
C ALA A 103 -0.77 -1.24 20.95
N GLN A 104 -0.76 0.03 21.37
CA GLN A 104 0.12 0.51 22.44
C GLN A 104 -0.28 0.03 23.84
N ALA A 105 -1.50 -0.44 24.01
CA ALA A 105 -2.06 -0.77 25.31
C ALA A 105 -2.01 -2.29 25.63
N ASP A 106 -2.03 -3.15 24.61
CA ASP A 106 -2.16 -4.58 24.80
C ASP A 106 -1.47 -5.37 23.66
N TRP A 107 -0.61 -6.33 24.03
CA TRP A 107 0.08 -7.20 23.09
C TRP A 107 -0.89 -8.03 22.23
N ARG A 108 -2.07 -8.38 22.76
CA ARG A 108 -3.11 -9.11 21.99
C ARG A 108 -3.64 -8.27 20.85
N GLN A 109 -3.81 -6.96 21.09
CA GLN A 109 -4.20 -6.00 20.05
C GLN A 109 -3.07 -5.82 19.01
N LEU A 110 -1.82 -5.81 19.45
CA LEU A 110 -0.69 -5.80 18.52
C LEU A 110 -0.72 -7.02 17.60
N VAL A 111 -0.84 -8.23 18.15
CA VAL A 111 -0.92 -9.46 17.36
C VAL A 111 -2.10 -9.43 16.39
N LEU A 112 -3.28 -9.00 16.85
CA LEU A 112 -4.46 -8.87 15.97
C LEU A 112 -4.20 -7.89 14.83
N LEU A 113 -3.61 -6.72 15.12
CA LEU A 113 -3.28 -5.73 14.09
C LEU A 113 -2.23 -6.25 13.11
N LEU A 114 -1.23 -6.99 13.58
CA LEU A 114 -0.25 -7.65 12.70
C LEU A 114 -0.93 -8.65 11.76
N LEU A 115 -1.83 -9.48 12.27
CA LEU A 115 -2.58 -10.41 11.43
C LEU A 115 -3.44 -9.67 10.39
N VAL A 116 -4.17 -8.64 10.82
CA VAL A 116 -4.99 -7.80 9.92
C VAL A 116 -4.10 -7.14 8.87
N SER A 117 -2.95 -6.59 9.27
CA SER A 117 -2.00 -5.94 8.38
C SER A 117 -1.46 -6.91 7.31
N TRP A 118 -1.04 -8.11 7.70
CA TRP A 118 -0.54 -9.09 6.74
C TRP A 118 -1.63 -9.57 5.77
N PHE A 119 -2.84 -9.87 6.26
CA PHE A 119 -3.89 -10.43 5.40
C PHE A 119 -4.66 -9.36 4.63
N LEU A 120 -5.08 -8.27 5.26
CA LEU A 120 -5.89 -7.25 4.58
C LEU A 120 -5.03 -6.20 3.89
N ALA A 121 -4.00 -5.64 4.56
CA ALA A 121 -3.16 -4.64 3.93
C ALA A 121 -2.16 -5.30 2.97
N ALA A 122 -1.22 -6.11 3.45
CA ALA A 122 -0.14 -6.59 2.60
C ALA A 122 -0.62 -7.51 1.45
N VAL A 123 -1.57 -8.43 1.68
CA VAL A 123 -2.02 -9.33 0.60
C VAL A 123 -3.07 -8.68 -0.28
N LEU A 124 -4.18 -8.19 0.32
CA LEU A 124 -5.32 -7.74 -0.50
C LEU A 124 -5.06 -6.37 -1.14
N GLU A 125 -4.44 -5.42 -0.44
CA GLU A 125 -4.12 -4.12 -1.05
C GLU A 125 -3.07 -4.27 -2.15
N GLU A 126 -2.03 -5.09 -1.97
CA GLU A 126 -1.06 -5.31 -3.04
C GLU A 126 -1.70 -6.00 -4.25
N ALA A 127 -2.60 -6.96 -4.05
CA ALA A 127 -3.36 -7.56 -5.14
C ALA A 127 -4.22 -6.54 -5.90
N ILE A 128 -4.86 -5.60 -5.17
CA ILE A 128 -5.67 -4.54 -5.77
C ILE A 128 -4.78 -3.54 -6.51
N PHE A 129 -3.81 -2.94 -5.81
CA PHE A 129 -3.08 -1.79 -6.33
C PHE A 129 -1.98 -2.20 -7.31
N ARG A 130 -1.17 -3.22 -6.99
CA ARG A 130 -0.04 -3.64 -7.83
C ARG A 130 -0.47 -4.73 -8.81
N GLY A 131 -1.18 -5.73 -8.32
CA GLY A 131 -1.65 -6.81 -9.17
C GLY A 131 -2.67 -6.39 -10.20
N PHE A 132 -3.68 -5.61 -9.83
CA PHE A 132 -4.77 -5.26 -10.73
C PHE A 132 -4.64 -3.86 -11.33
N LEU A 133 -4.62 -2.79 -10.51
CA LEU A 133 -4.68 -1.41 -11.03
C LEU A 133 -3.48 -1.08 -11.92
N ILE A 134 -2.24 -1.43 -11.54
CA ILE A 134 -1.06 -1.15 -12.37
C ILE A 134 -1.17 -1.90 -13.70
N ASN A 135 -1.55 -3.17 -13.70
CA ASN A 135 -1.68 -3.96 -14.93
C ASN A 135 -2.79 -3.42 -15.84
N GLU A 136 -3.97 -3.11 -15.30
CA GLU A 136 -5.08 -2.59 -16.11
C GLU A 136 -4.76 -1.20 -16.68
N ILE A 137 -4.29 -0.26 -15.88
CA ILE A 137 -4.01 1.10 -16.33
C ILE A 137 -2.84 1.12 -17.32
N SER A 138 -1.76 0.37 -17.08
CA SER A 138 -0.64 0.30 -18.03
C SER A 138 -1.05 -0.32 -19.37
N SER A 139 -2.01 -1.25 -19.35
CA SER A 139 -2.53 -1.89 -20.58
C SER A 139 -3.25 -0.91 -21.51
N TRP A 140 -3.83 0.17 -21.00
CA TRP A 140 -4.45 1.22 -21.84
C TRP A 140 -3.43 1.90 -22.76
N PHE A 141 -2.15 1.79 -22.43
CA PHE A 141 -1.02 2.32 -23.18
C PHE A 141 -0.10 1.21 -23.75
N ASN A 142 -0.65 0.00 -23.94
CA ASN A 142 0.10 -1.16 -24.44
C ASN A 142 1.36 -1.49 -23.60
N HIS A 143 1.31 -1.28 -22.28
CA HIS A 143 2.41 -1.52 -21.34
C HIS A 143 3.73 -0.82 -21.71
N ASN A 144 3.67 0.29 -22.46
CA ASN A 144 4.86 1.08 -22.74
C ASN A 144 5.32 1.87 -21.50
N LEU A 145 6.50 2.48 -21.56
CA LEU A 145 7.06 3.21 -20.42
C LEU A 145 6.12 4.31 -19.89
N ALA A 146 5.45 5.05 -20.78
CA ALA A 146 4.50 6.08 -20.38
C ALA A 146 3.31 5.48 -19.63
N GLY A 147 2.76 4.35 -20.11
CA GLY A 147 1.69 3.62 -19.43
C GLY A 147 2.09 3.10 -18.06
N ILE A 148 3.31 2.60 -17.91
CA ILE A 148 3.85 2.17 -16.61
C ILE A 148 3.95 3.36 -15.66
N ILE A 149 4.52 4.48 -16.09
CA ILE A 149 4.64 5.70 -15.27
C ILE A 149 3.24 6.21 -14.88
N MET A 150 2.31 6.29 -15.82
CA MET A 150 0.93 6.73 -15.54
C MET A 150 0.21 5.79 -14.57
N SER A 151 0.38 4.48 -14.70
CA SER A 151 -0.23 3.51 -13.78
C SER A 151 0.33 3.63 -12.35
N ILE A 152 1.64 3.88 -12.19
CA ILE A 152 2.26 4.16 -10.90
C ILE A 152 1.69 5.44 -10.30
N LEU A 153 1.62 6.53 -11.06
CA LEU A 153 1.12 7.82 -10.57
C LEU A 153 -0.35 7.74 -10.16
N ILE A 154 -1.21 7.23 -11.05
CA ILE A 154 -2.65 7.11 -10.79
C ILE A 154 -2.90 6.14 -9.62
N GLY A 155 -2.27 4.96 -9.63
CA GLY A 155 -2.40 3.99 -8.56
C GLY A 155 -1.96 4.53 -7.20
N SER A 156 -0.88 5.32 -7.17
CA SER A 156 -0.37 5.95 -5.94
C SER A 156 -1.30 7.04 -5.40
N VAL A 157 -1.89 7.83 -6.28
CA VAL A 157 -2.91 8.83 -5.89
C VAL A 157 -4.14 8.14 -5.30
N ILE A 158 -4.64 7.08 -5.96
CA ILE A 158 -5.79 6.32 -5.45
C ILE A 158 -5.43 5.67 -4.11
N PHE A 159 -4.21 5.11 -3.96
CA PHE A 159 -3.75 4.52 -2.71
C PHE A 159 -3.71 5.53 -1.56
N GLY A 160 -3.16 6.72 -1.80
CA GLY A 160 -3.19 7.80 -0.82
C GLY A 160 -4.62 8.22 -0.45
N LEU A 161 -5.50 8.42 -1.45
CA LEU A 161 -6.90 8.78 -1.21
C LEU A 161 -7.70 7.68 -0.49
N ALA A 162 -7.33 6.41 -0.67
CA ALA A 162 -7.89 5.29 0.11
C ALA A 162 -7.49 5.34 1.60
N HIS A 163 -6.58 6.23 1.99
CA HIS A 163 -6.10 6.43 3.36
C HIS A 163 -6.51 7.79 3.96
N THR A 164 -7.58 8.41 3.46
CA THR A 164 -8.08 9.72 3.96
C THR A 164 -8.40 9.73 5.45
N TYR A 165 -8.69 8.56 6.04
CA TYR A 165 -8.89 8.42 7.49
C TYR A 165 -7.64 8.76 8.32
N GLN A 166 -6.44 8.76 7.71
CA GLN A 166 -5.17 9.16 8.34
C GLN A 166 -4.89 10.68 8.24
N GLY A 167 -5.83 11.45 7.71
CA GLY A 167 -5.69 12.89 7.50
C GLY A 167 -4.83 13.26 6.29
N LYS A 168 -4.63 14.57 6.06
CA LYS A 168 -3.90 15.07 4.87
C LYS A 168 -2.46 14.56 4.78
N SER A 169 -1.74 14.58 5.90
CA SER A 169 -0.35 14.07 5.95
C SER A 169 -0.31 12.57 5.65
N GLY A 170 -1.30 11.80 6.15
CA GLY A 170 -1.45 10.38 5.86
C GLY A 170 -1.67 10.11 4.37
N VAL A 171 -2.59 10.83 3.73
CA VAL A 171 -2.84 10.70 2.27
C VAL A 171 -1.55 10.87 1.46
N ILE A 172 -0.74 11.87 1.78
CA ILE A 172 0.50 12.14 1.05
C ILE A 172 1.56 11.07 1.37
N SER A 173 1.73 10.73 2.65
CA SER A 173 2.70 9.73 3.08
C SER A 173 2.39 8.36 2.48
N THR A 174 1.15 7.89 2.61
CA THR A 174 0.73 6.60 2.03
C THR A 174 0.75 6.59 0.51
N GLY A 175 0.41 7.71 -0.14
CA GLY A 175 0.53 7.84 -1.60
C GLY A 175 1.98 7.68 -2.06
N LEU A 176 2.96 8.30 -1.38
CA LEU A 176 4.38 8.16 -1.68
C LEU A 176 4.92 6.76 -1.39
N VAL A 177 4.53 6.14 -0.26
CA VAL A 177 4.83 4.73 0.01
C VAL A 177 4.24 3.86 -1.09
N GLY A 178 3.00 4.17 -1.50
CA GLY A 178 2.34 3.53 -2.63
C GLY A 178 3.14 3.58 -3.93
N ALA A 179 3.73 4.73 -4.24
CA ALA A 179 4.60 4.89 -5.41
C ALA A 179 5.89 4.05 -5.30
N LEU A 180 6.54 4.05 -4.13
CA LEU A 180 7.75 3.25 -3.90
C LEU A 180 7.47 1.75 -4.06
N LEU A 181 6.38 1.24 -3.47
CA LEU A 181 5.99 -0.16 -3.63
C LEU A 181 5.64 -0.50 -5.09
N ALA A 182 5.00 0.43 -5.84
CA ALA A 182 4.71 0.24 -7.25
C ALA A 182 5.99 0.18 -8.10
N VAL A 183 6.99 1.01 -7.82
CA VAL A 183 8.31 0.96 -8.46
C VAL A 183 9.00 -0.37 -8.16
N ILE A 184 9.00 -0.82 -6.89
CA ILE A 184 9.57 -2.12 -6.49
C ILE A 184 8.87 -3.26 -7.22
N PHE A 185 7.55 -3.22 -7.36
CA PHE A 185 6.77 -4.22 -8.09
C PHE A 185 7.20 -4.32 -9.56
N VAL A 186 7.29 -3.18 -10.25
CA VAL A 186 7.70 -3.13 -11.66
C VAL A 186 9.16 -3.59 -11.83
N LEU A 187 10.09 -3.06 -11.02
CA LEU A 187 11.50 -3.44 -11.07
C LEU A 187 11.74 -4.90 -10.64
N GLY A 188 10.88 -5.43 -9.78
CA GLY A 188 10.88 -6.83 -9.34
C GLY A 188 10.25 -7.81 -10.36
N GLY A 189 10.01 -7.37 -11.60
CA GLY A 189 9.45 -8.22 -12.66
C GLY A 189 7.97 -8.55 -12.44
N TYR A 190 7.21 -7.62 -11.86
CA TYR A 190 5.78 -7.80 -11.57
C TYR A 190 5.50 -8.98 -10.62
N ASN A 191 6.43 -9.28 -9.72
CA ASN A 191 6.25 -10.32 -8.71
C ASN A 191 5.55 -9.75 -7.46
N LEU A 192 4.32 -10.23 -7.23
CA LEU A 192 3.49 -9.71 -6.14
C LEU A 192 4.03 -10.10 -4.76
N TRP A 193 4.70 -11.26 -4.62
CA TRP A 193 5.26 -11.69 -3.34
C TRP A 193 6.32 -10.73 -2.81
N LEU A 194 7.11 -10.11 -3.69
CA LEU A 194 8.11 -9.13 -3.29
C LEU A 194 7.47 -7.96 -2.54
N VAL A 195 6.41 -7.38 -3.11
CA VAL A 195 5.76 -6.21 -2.50
C VAL A 195 4.84 -6.59 -1.34
N ILE A 196 4.21 -7.77 -1.34
CA ILE A 196 3.46 -8.29 -0.19
C ILE A 196 4.39 -8.41 1.03
N ILE A 197 5.56 -9.03 0.86
CA ILE A 197 6.52 -9.20 1.96
C ILE A 197 7.07 -7.83 2.38
N THR A 198 7.39 -6.94 1.44
CA THR A 198 7.86 -5.58 1.74
C THR A 198 6.83 -4.81 2.57
N HIS A 199 5.57 -4.77 2.14
CA HIS A 199 4.48 -4.07 2.82
C HIS A 199 4.22 -4.64 4.22
N GLY A 200 4.06 -5.96 4.31
CA GLY A 200 3.86 -6.62 5.60
C GLY A 200 5.00 -6.39 6.60
N LEU A 201 6.25 -6.30 6.11
CA LEU A 201 7.40 -5.95 6.95
C LEU A 201 7.40 -4.48 7.37
N ILE A 202 7.03 -3.53 6.50
CA ILE A 202 6.89 -2.11 6.86
C ILE A 202 5.90 -1.97 8.02
N ASP A 203 4.73 -2.58 7.90
CA ASP A 203 3.71 -2.53 8.94
C ASP A 203 4.15 -3.25 10.22
N THR A 204 4.83 -4.39 10.09
CA THR A 204 5.38 -5.13 11.24
C THR A 204 6.37 -4.27 12.01
N ILE A 205 7.30 -3.62 11.31
CA ILE A 205 8.27 -2.71 11.92
C ILE A 205 7.53 -1.54 12.59
N GLY A 206 6.63 -0.87 11.87
CA GLY A 206 5.88 0.29 12.36
C GLY A 206 5.06 -0.03 13.61
N LEU A 207 4.21 -1.05 13.56
CA LEU A 207 3.37 -1.46 14.68
C LEU A 207 4.18 -1.92 15.90
N THR A 208 5.28 -2.66 15.67
CA THR A 208 6.15 -3.13 16.76
C THR A 208 6.88 -1.96 17.43
N LEU A 209 7.46 -1.04 16.67
CA LEU A 209 8.16 0.12 17.21
C LEU A 209 7.18 1.10 17.89
N MET A 210 5.95 1.23 17.39
CA MET A 210 4.87 1.97 18.04
C MET A 210 4.47 1.34 19.38
N TYR A 211 4.35 0.02 19.45
CA TYR A 211 4.07 -0.71 20.68
C TYR A 211 5.12 -0.41 21.77
N PHE A 212 6.39 -0.45 21.41
CA PHE A 212 7.50 -0.13 22.34
C PHE A 212 7.78 1.37 22.48
N LYS A 213 7.02 2.26 21.80
CA LYS A 213 7.22 3.72 21.80
C LYS A 213 8.62 4.15 21.36
N VAL A 214 9.27 3.34 20.51
CA VAL A 214 10.63 3.60 20.01
C VAL A 214 10.59 4.63 18.88
N ASP A 215 9.54 4.61 18.04
CA ASP A 215 9.28 5.55 16.95
C ASP A 215 9.38 7.01 17.41
N GLN A 216 8.73 7.36 18.53
CA GLN A 216 8.77 8.69 19.11
C GLN A 216 10.17 9.09 19.56
N LYS A 217 10.94 8.16 20.15
CA LYS A 217 12.32 8.39 20.55
C LYS A 217 13.21 8.62 19.34
N MET A 218 13.10 7.81 18.29
CA MET A 218 13.85 7.95 17.04
C MET A 218 13.65 9.35 16.44
N VAL A 219 12.38 9.77 16.26
CA VAL A 219 12.08 11.11 15.72
C VAL A 219 12.68 12.20 16.60
N SER A 220 12.61 12.09 17.92
CA SER A 220 13.14 13.12 18.86
C SER A 220 14.66 13.28 18.81
N VAL A 221 15.40 12.24 18.41
CA VAL A 221 16.88 12.31 18.25
C VAL A 221 17.24 13.17 17.05
N PHE A 222 16.53 12.99 15.91
CA PHE A 222 16.84 13.67 14.66
C PHE A 222 16.18 15.05 14.55
N TRP A 223 15.04 15.22 15.19
CA TRP A 223 14.23 16.44 15.11
C TRP A 223 13.97 17.03 16.50
N LYS A 224 14.90 17.88 16.96
CA LYS A 224 14.67 18.65 18.20
C LYS A 224 13.37 19.45 18.05
N LYS A 225 12.45 19.34 19.00
CA LYS A 225 11.31 20.27 19.10
C LYS A 225 11.90 21.68 19.17
N SER A 226 11.67 22.52 18.14
CA SER A 226 11.85 23.96 18.29
C SER A 226 10.89 24.41 19.39
N LYS A 227 11.45 24.97 20.46
CA LYS A 227 10.70 25.60 21.55
C LYS A 227 9.90 26.78 21.02
#